data_c8e65b796826d41fd58b568b18b84f7b
#
_entry.id   c8e65b796826d41fd58b568b18b84f7b
#
_cell.length_a   1.000
_cell.length_b   1.000
_cell.length_c   1.000
_cell.angle_alpha   90.00
_cell.angle_beta   90.00
_cell.angle_gamma   90.00
#
_symmetry.space_group_name_H-M   'P 1'
#
loop_
_entity.id
_entity.type
_entity.pdbx_description
1 polymer ?
#
loop_
_entity_poly.entity_id
_entity_poly.type
_entity_poly.pdbx_seq_one_letter_code
_entity_poly.pdbx_strand_id
1 'polypeptide(L)'
;MEGFMVPDLRQFLDRLEAMGDLRRVSKAALKYEIGAISELAFEKSGPALLFDRIEGYPANFRIAVNVCSTQRRSLMGVGMDPNSSELEAMTNWRARWDAYKPIPPKVVAAGPVLENVQTGADVDMFKIPVPIWHELDGGAYIGTGLAVILRDPDKGWVNLGSYRLQRHDRNTTGFFCEPENDGAAIVRKYWKAGKAAPVAVSLSPEPIIFLTASGSTGCPPGVPEYDFAGFIMGEPIEVIEGPVTGLPISARAEIAIEGEVLPPEVESRPEGPFGEWTGYYAPGGVPEPVLRVKALYYRNDPILFGAPPFKPHRDAYSFSLPMRSVTRLGDRLLKEGLPVRRVTDTVKMGAIVISVHQESEHDVTNIMKVIDKVKPPSRIFILVDDDVNPEDPLEVLWAIGTRFDPITGVRASVTQSAWLLDPLRTTDQRAGHAAQPYKRLIINGCRPFDRLKNFPTVNKLSDSRRKETWEKWKMSEWLSK
;
A
#
# COMPACT_ATOMS: atom_id res chain seq x y z
N MET A 1 6.02 19.39 14.56
CA MET A 1 5.92 18.53 13.37
C MET A 1 7.21 18.42 12.55
N GLU A 2 8.17 19.30 12.74
CA GLU A 2 9.45 19.31 11.99
C GLU A 2 10.41 18.13 12.27
N GLY A 3 10.15 17.31 13.28
CA GLY A 3 11.10 16.28 13.73
C GLY A 3 11.06 14.92 13.00
N PHE A 4 10.02 14.60 12.23
CA PHE A 4 9.84 13.26 11.66
C PHE A 4 9.95 13.16 10.14
N MET A 5 9.97 14.27 9.44
CA MET A 5 10.09 14.28 7.98
C MET A 5 11.49 13.85 7.54
N VAL A 6 11.53 13.02 6.51
CA VAL A 6 12.78 12.47 5.95
C VAL A 6 12.75 12.62 4.43
N PRO A 7 13.68 13.41 3.85
CA PRO A 7 13.59 13.84 2.46
C PRO A 7 13.96 12.77 1.43
N ASP A 8 14.67 11.69 1.81
CA ASP A 8 15.02 10.61 0.88
C ASP A 8 15.14 9.23 1.56
N LEU A 9 15.27 8.19 0.75
CA LEU A 9 15.38 6.80 1.22
C LEU A 9 16.61 6.59 2.12
N ARG A 10 17.75 7.21 1.81
CA ARG A 10 19.00 7.01 2.59
C ARG A 10 18.83 7.53 4.00
N GLN A 11 18.37 8.77 4.13
CA GLN A 11 18.12 9.38 5.45
C GLN A 11 17.04 8.62 6.23
N PHE A 12 16.07 8.05 5.52
CA PHE A 12 15.07 7.18 6.15
C PHE A 12 15.71 5.92 6.75
N LEU A 13 16.57 5.25 5.98
CA LEU A 13 17.31 4.06 6.44
C LEU A 13 18.28 4.40 7.59
N ASP A 14 19.00 5.53 7.50
CA ASP A 14 19.89 5.99 8.56
C ASP A 14 19.13 6.23 9.87
N ARG A 15 17.93 6.78 9.76
CA ARG A 15 17.04 6.97 10.92
C ARG A 15 16.56 5.67 11.51
N LEU A 16 16.17 4.70 10.67
CA LEU A 16 15.80 3.35 11.13
C LEU A 16 16.99 2.67 11.85
N GLU A 17 18.21 2.83 11.31
CA GLU A 17 19.41 2.29 11.93
C GLU A 17 19.68 2.91 13.30
N ALA A 18 19.57 4.23 13.42
CA ALA A 18 19.69 4.95 14.69
C ALA A 18 18.64 4.54 15.73
N MET A 19 17.46 4.13 15.29
CA MET A 19 16.37 3.62 16.12
C MET A 19 16.50 2.12 16.44
N GLY A 20 17.51 1.41 15.92
CA GLY A 20 17.66 -0.04 16.04
C GLY A 20 16.64 -0.85 15.24
N ASP A 21 15.94 -0.22 14.26
CA ASP A 21 14.91 -0.83 13.44
C ASP A 21 15.39 -1.11 12.00
N LEU A 22 16.71 -1.23 11.81
CA LEU A 22 17.37 -1.68 10.59
C LEU A 22 18.37 -2.80 10.87
N ARG A 23 18.34 -3.85 10.05
CA ARG A 23 19.33 -4.93 10.07
C ARG A 23 20.08 -4.99 8.75
N ARG A 24 21.42 -4.96 8.79
CA ARG A 24 22.27 -5.22 7.62
C ARG A 24 22.50 -6.72 7.45
N VAL A 25 22.35 -7.20 6.22
CA VAL A 25 22.54 -8.59 5.83
C VAL A 25 23.47 -8.62 4.62
N SER A 26 24.62 -9.32 4.73
CA SER A 26 25.62 -9.36 3.67
C SER A 26 25.63 -10.71 2.95
N LYS A 27 25.89 -10.68 1.63
CA LYS A 27 26.11 -11.87 0.80
C LYS A 27 24.90 -12.79 0.61
N ALA A 28 23.68 -12.29 0.82
CA ALA A 28 22.48 -13.06 0.51
C ALA A 28 22.29 -13.17 -1.02
N ALA A 29 21.88 -14.35 -1.49
CA ALA A 29 21.68 -14.60 -2.91
C ALA A 29 20.40 -13.91 -3.43
N LEU A 30 20.46 -13.40 -4.66
CA LEU A 30 19.29 -12.77 -5.32
C LEU A 30 18.16 -13.77 -5.55
N LYS A 31 18.52 -15.02 -5.85
CA LYS A 31 17.52 -16.04 -6.14
C LYS A 31 17.00 -16.63 -4.82
N TYR A 32 15.79 -16.26 -4.45
CA TYR A 32 15.00 -16.74 -3.32
C TYR A 32 15.50 -16.34 -1.92
N GLU A 33 16.82 -16.22 -1.67
CA GLU A 33 17.33 -16.06 -0.31
C GLU A 33 16.98 -14.69 0.28
N ILE A 34 17.17 -13.60 -0.50
CA ILE A 34 16.74 -12.25 -0.10
C ILE A 34 15.21 -12.23 0.17
N GLY A 35 14.41 -12.85 -0.70
CA GLY A 35 12.98 -12.97 -0.51
C GLY A 35 12.60 -13.72 0.77
N ALA A 36 13.17 -14.91 0.98
CA ALA A 36 12.90 -15.75 2.15
C ALA A 36 13.29 -15.05 3.48
N ILE A 37 14.46 -14.42 3.54
CA ILE A 37 14.89 -13.65 4.73
C ILE A 37 13.91 -12.51 4.99
N SER A 38 13.45 -11.83 3.92
CA SER A 38 12.52 -10.71 4.03
C SER A 38 11.14 -11.15 4.49
N GLU A 39 10.63 -12.29 4.01
CA GLU A 39 9.35 -12.88 4.43
C GLU A 39 9.38 -13.29 5.90
N LEU A 40 10.42 -14.02 6.32
CA LEU A 40 10.57 -14.45 7.72
C LEU A 40 10.68 -13.26 8.68
N ALA A 41 11.37 -12.19 8.28
CA ALA A 41 11.42 -10.96 9.07
C ALA A 41 10.05 -10.25 9.09
N PHE A 42 9.36 -10.21 7.94
CA PHE A 42 8.02 -9.64 7.83
C PHE A 42 7.00 -10.34 8.74
N GLU A 43 6.99 -11.68 8.76
CA GLU A 43 6.10 -12.48 9.62
C GLU A 43 6.25 -12.19 11.11
N LYS A 44 7.42 -11.73 11.53
CA LYS A 44 7.73 -11.39 12.92
C LYS A 44 7.63 -9.90 13.21
N SER A 45 7.09 -9.09 12.28
CA SER A 45 7.13 -7.62 12.36
C SER A 45 8.54 -7.10 12.66
N GLY A 46 9.55 -7.80 12.11
CA GLY A 46 10.97 -7.55 12.34
C GLY A 46 11.43 -6.23 11.68
N PRO A 47 12.73 -5.91 11.82
CA PRO A 47 13.30 -4.67 11.31
C PRO A 47 13.25 -4.57 9.78
N ALA A 48 13.44 -3.38 9.26
CA ALA A 48 13.81 -3.19 7.85
C ALA A 48 15.15 -3.87 7.58
N LEU A 49 15.35 -4.34 6.37
CA LEU A 49 16.55 -5.07 5.97
C LEU A 49 17.30 -4.29 4.91
N LEU A 50 18.63 -4.18 5.05
CA LEU A 50 19.52 -3.63 4.05
C LEU A 50 20.53 -4.70 3.64
N PHE A 51 20.38 -5.24 2.43
CA PHE A 51 21.29 -6.24 1.86
C PHE A 51 22.43 -5.55 1.14
N ASP A 52 23.66 -5.99 1.38
CA ASP A 52 24.88 -5.52 0.74
C ASP A 52 25.77 -6.66 0.25
N ARG A 53 26.84 -6.33 -0.49
CA ARG A 53 27.81 -7.29 -1.03
C ARG A 53 27.14 -8.47 -1.75
N ILE A 54 26.17 -8.15 -2.58
CA ILE A 54 25.40 -9.12 -3.36
C ILE A 54 26.34 -9.76 -4.39
N GLU A 55 26.32 -11.11 -4.47
CA GLU A 55 27.19 -11.84 -5.38
C GLU A 55 26.96 -11.46 -6.84
N GLY A 56 28.03 -11.21 -7.59
CA GLY A 56 27.97 -10.80 -9.00
C GLY A 56 27.76 -9.30 -9.23
N TYR A 57 27.67 -8.50 -8.16
CA TYR A 57 27.47 -7.05 -8.23
C TYR A 57 28.56 -6.28 -7.46
N PRO A 58 28.78 -5.00 -7.81
CA PRO A 58 29.66 -4.15 -7.01
C PRO A 58 29.20 -4.11 -5.55
N ALA A 59 30.15 -4.12 -4.61
CA ALA A 59 29.86 -4.23 -3.16
C ALA A 59 28.98 -3.12 -2.61
N ASN A 60 28.91 -1.99 -3.31
CA ASN A 60 28.14 -0.80 -2.98
C ASN A 60 26.71 -0.81 -3.54
N PHE A 61 26.34 -1.77 -4.41
CA PHE A 61 24.96 -1.95 -4.84
C PHE A 61 24.17 -2.70 -3.76
N ARG A 62 23.06 -2.14 -3.32
CA ARG A 62 22.32 -2.59 -2.15
C ARG A 62 20.84 -2.78 -2.45
N ILE A 63 20.18 -3.51 -1.58
CA ILE A 63 18.72 -3.71 -1.64
C ILE A 63 18.15 -3.45 -0.26
N ALA A 64 17.16 -2.56 -0.15
CA ALA A 64 16.40 -2.33 1.08
C ALA A 64 15.01 -2.97 0.98
N VAL A 65 14.60 -3.72 2.00
CA VAL A 65 13.31 -4.42 2.03
C VAL A 65 12.62 -4.20 3.37
N ASN A 66 11.31 -4.37 3.40
CA ASN A 66 10.48 -4.15 4.58
C ASN A 66 10.53 -2.71 5.12
N VAL A 67 10.90 -1.74 4.29
CA VAL A 67 11.12 -0.34 4.69
C VAL A 67 9.86 0.30 5.27
N CYS A 68 8.68 0.03 4.68
CA CYS A 68 7.38 0.56 5.12
C CYS A 68 6.41 -0.54 5.57
N SER A 69 6.90 -1.71 5.99
CA SER A 69 6.05 -2.88 6.26
C SER A 69 5.37 -2.89 7.63
N THR A 70 5.73 -2.00 8.54
CA THR A 70 5.05 -1.85 9.82
C THR A 70 4.37 -0.49 9.92
N GLN A 71 3.35 -0.39 10.79
CA GLN A 71 2.69 0.89 11.07
C GLN A 71 3.70 1.96 11.49
N ARG A 72 4.62 1.62 12.38
CA ARG A 72 5.66 2.53 12.89
C ARG A 72 6.48 3.14 11.75
N ARG A 73 6.98 2.32 10.84
CA ARG A 73 7.77 2.78 9.69
C ARG A 73 6.93 3.53 8.66
N SER A 74 5.70 3.09 8.41
CA SER A 74 4.80 3.80 7.51
C SER A 74 4.39 5.18 8.04
N LEU A 75 4.13 5.31 9.35
CA LEU A 75 3.87 6.61 9.99
C LEU A 75 5.06 7.55 9.86
N MET A 76 6.27 7.04 10.10
CA MET A 76 7.50 7.82 9.88
C MET A 76 7.66 8.23 8.42
N GLY A 77 7.30 7.37 7.46
CA GLY A 77 7.34 7.66 6.02
C GLY A 77 6.40 8.79 5.58
N VAL A 78 5.37 9.09 6.36
CA VAL A 78 4.46 10.23 6.15
C VAL A 78 4.66 11.36 7.17
N GLY A 79 5.79 11.37 7.89
CA GLY A 79 6.15 12.42 8.83
C GLY A 79 5.27 12.49 10.08
N MET A 80 4.73 11.37 10.51
CA MET A 80 3.98 11.24 11.76
C MET A 80 4.82 10.57 12.86
N ASP A 81 4.41 10.75 14.10
CA ASP A 81 5.07 10.09 15.23
C ASP A 81 4.96 8.57 15.09
N PRO A 82 6.09 7.85 14.95
CA PRO A 82 6.13 6.40 14.81
C PRO A 82 5.59 5.64 16.02
N ASN A 83 5.46 6.27 17.18
CA ASN A 83 4.96 5.67 18.41
C ASN A 83 3.47 5.92 18.64
N SER A 84 2.79 6.64 17.73
CA SER A 84 1.35 6.86 17.82
C SER A 84 0.60 5.53 17.79
N SER A 85 -0.38 5.42 18.67
CA SER A 85 -1.41 4.37 18.54
C SER A 85 -2.17 4.54 17.21
N GLU A 86 -2.86 3.50 16.77
CA GLU A 86 -3.65 3.56 15.54
C GLU A 86 -4.71 4.67 15.61
N LEU A 87 -5.38 4.81 16.76
CA LEU A 87 -6.39 5.84 16.97
C LEU A 87 -5.81 7.27 16.90
N GLU A 88 -4.68 7.51 17.54
CA GLU A 88 -4.00 8.81 17.48
C GLU A 88 -3.54 9.11 16.06
N ALA A 89 -2.96 8.13 15.38
CA ALA A 89 -2.54 8.24 13.99
C ALA A 89 -3.71 8.62 13.07
N MET A 90 -4.84 7.94 13.22
CA MET A 90 -6.06 8.22 12.45
C MET A 90 -6.64 9.62 12.75
N THR A 91 -6.69 10.00 14.01
CA THR A 91 -7.18 11.31 14.44
C THR A 91 -6.32 12.44 13.87
N ASN A 92 -5.00 12.30 14.03
CA ASN A 92 -4.03 13.27 13.52
C ASN A 92 -4.04 13.34 11.97
N TRP A 93 -4.21 12.19 11.32
CA TRP A 93 -4.31 12.14 9.86
C TRP A 93 -5.56 12.83 9.35
N ARG A 94 -6.71 12.62 10.00
CA ARG A 94 -7.95 13.30 9.65
C ARG A 94 -7.84 14.81 9.81
N ALA A 95 -7.32 15.29 10.97
CA ALA A 95 -7.08 16.72 11.19
C ALA A 95 -6.17 17.33 10.12
N ARG A 96 -5.14 16.57 9.69
CA ARG A 96 -4.25 16.98 8.60
C ARG A 96 -4.99 17.06 7.26
N TRP A 97 -5.85 16.08 6.97
CA TRP A 97 -6.67 16.05 5.77
C TRP A 97 -7.64 17.24 5.65
N ASP A 98 -8.24 17.64 6.75
CA ASP A 98 -9.15 18.80 6.79
C ASP A 98 -8.41 20.13 6.47
N ALA A 99 -7.09 20.14 6.66
CA ALA A 99 -6.22 21.26 6.33
C ALA A 99 -5.58 21.15 4.92
N TYR A 100 -6.00 20.20 4.08
CA TYR A 100 -5.39 19.94 2.78
C TYR A 100 -5.32 21.19 1.88
N LYS A 101 -4.11 21.49 1.41
CA LYS A 101 -3.83 22.43 0.34
C LYS A 101 -2.77 21.83 -0.57
N PRO A 102 -2.97 21.79 -1.90
CA PRO A 102 -1.99 21.22 -2.81
C PRO A 102 -0.66 21.99 -2.74
N ILE A 103 0.43 21.22 -2.71
CA ILE A 103 1.79 21.76 -2.87
C ILE A 103 2.41 21.10 -4.10
N PRO A 104 2.35 21.75 -5.28
CA PRO A 104 2.87 21.20 -6.52
C PRO A 104 4.37 20.89 -6.46
N PRO A 105 4.87 19.92 -7.24
CA PRO A 105 6.28 19.60 -7.29
C PRO A 105 7.09 20.78 -7.86
N LYS A 106 8.34 20.90 -7.41
CA LYS A 106 9.31 21.89 -7.88
C LYS A 106 10.26 21.24 -8.88
N VAL A 107 10.26 21.73 -10.12
CA VAL A 107 11.23 21.29 -11.12
C VAL A 107 12.60 21.86 -10.79
N VAL A 108 13.60 20.99 -10.69
CA VAL A 108 15.02 21.33 -10.50
C VAL A 108 15.83 20.87 -11.70
N ALA A 109 16.93 21.60 -11.99
CA ALA A 109 17.74 21.33 -13.18
C ALA A 109 18.57 20.04 -13.08
N ALA A 110 18.86 19.55 -11.88
CA ALA A 110 19.63 18.35 -11.61
C ALA A 110 19.24 17.73 -10.26
N GLY A 111 19.55 16.48 -10.08
CA GLY A 111 19.36 15.75 -8.81
C GLY A 111 20.25 14.52 -8.74
N PRO A 112 20.42 13.95 -7.53
CA PRO A 112 21.30 12.79 -7.34
C PRO A 112 20.94 11.59 -8.23
N VAL A 113 19.70 11.44 -8.65
CA VAL A 113 19.27 10.37 -9.57
C VAL A 113 20.02 10.37 -10.91
N LEU A 114 20.58 11.53 -11.32
CA LEU A 114 21.32 11.69 -12.57
C LEU A 114 22.85 11.48 -12.42
N GLU A 115 23.36 11.03 -11.29
CA GLU A 115 24.79 10.79 -11.09
C GLU A 115 25.37 9.75 -12.09
N ASN A 116 24.56 8.78 -12.51
CA ASN A 116 24.89 7.83 -13.56
C ASN A 116 23.76 7.75 -14.58
N VAL A 117 24.12 7.85 -15.86
CA VAL A 117 23.15 7.90 -16.97
C VAL A 117 23.53 6.86 -18.03
N GLN A 118 22.56 6.06 -18.42
CA GLN A 118 22.67 5.14 -19.57
C GLN A 118 21.49 5.41 -20.51
N THR A 119 21.76 5.52 -21.79
CA THR A 119 20.75 5.80 -22.82
C THR A 119 20.90 4.91 -24.04
N GLY A 120 19.81 4.67 -24.75
CA GLY A 120 19.82 3.92 -25.99
C GLY A 120 20.43 2.51 -25.85
N ALA A 121 21.47 2.20 -26.60
CA ALA A 121 22.12 0.89 -26.61
C ALA A 121 22.91 0.58 -25.32
N ASP A 122 23.25 1.59 -24.54
CA ASP A 122 24.00 1.42 -23.29
C ASP A 122 23.13 1.00 -22.11
N VAL A 123 21.80 1.07 -22.26
CA VAL A 123 20.85 0.67 -21.20
C VAL A 123 21.06 -0.80 -20.85
N ASP A 124 21.32 -1.05 -19.57
CA ASP A 124 21.51 -2.39 -19.06
C ASP A 124 20.97 -2.54 -17.63
N MET A 125 19.72 -2.98 -17.52
CA MET A 125 19.06 -3.22 -16.24
C MET A 125 19.65 -4.42 -15.46
N PHE A 126 20.51 -5.26 -16.09
CA PHE A 126 21.24 -6.30 -15.37
C PHE A 126 22.33 -5.72 -14.45
N LYS A 127 22.69 -4.45 -14.59
CA LYS A 127 23.56 -3.76 -13.64
C LYS A 127 22.94 -3.55 -12.27
N ILE A 128 21.61 -3.55 -12.18
CA ILE A 128 20.89 -3.43 -10.91
C ILE A 128 20.61 -4.82 -10.35
N PRO A 129 21.00 -5.13 -9.09
CA PRO A 129 20.67 -6.40 -8.46
C PRO A 129 19.17 -6.50 -8.20
N VAL A 130 18.50 -7.42 -8.90
CA VAL A 130 17.05 -7.60 -8.82
C VAL A 130 16.74 -9.02 -8.36
N PRO A 131 16.12 -9.20 -7.19
CA PRO A 131 15.77 -10.52 -6.67
C PRO A 131 14.64 -11.21 -7.44
N ILE A 132 14.64 -12.54 -7.38
CA ILE A 132 13.41 -13.34 -7.44
C ILE A 132 12.90 -13.41 -6.01
N TRP A 133 11.76 -12.77 -5.74
CA TRP A 133 11.28 -12.51 -4.39
C TRP A 133 10.64 -13.74 -3.74
N HIS A 134 9.80 -14.48 -4.52
CA HIS A 134 9.08 -15.65 -4.04
C HIS A 134 9.43 -16.88 -4.88
N GLU A 135 9.24 -18.06 -4.32
CA GLU A 135 9.66 -19.31 -4.97
C GLU A 135 9.00 -19.58 -6.32
N LEU A 136 7.76 -19.13 -6.50
CA LEU A 136 6.99 -19.35 -7.72
C LEU A 136 6.93 -18.11 -8.63
N ASP A 137 7.67 -17.03 -8.31
CA ASP A 137 7.74 -15.87 -9.21
C ASP A 137 8.32 -16.27 -10.58
N GLY A 138 7.68 -15.83 -11.65
CA GLY A 138 8.06 -16.12 -13.04
C GLY A 138 9.37 -15.47 -13.49
N GLY A 139 10.01 -14.66 -12.63
CA GLY A 139 11.28 -13.98 -12.91
C GLY A 139 11.67 -12.98 -11.86
N ALA A 140 12.67 -12.16 -12.18
CA ALA A 140 13.15 -11.09 -11.32
C ALA A 140 12.26 -9.84 -11.46
N TYR A 141 11.73 -9.32 -10.37
CA TYR A 141 10.87 -8.13 -10.37
C TYR A 141 11.65 -6.91 -9.86
N ILE A 142 11.98 -6.00 -10.79
CA ILE A 142 12.68 -4.75 -10.48
C ILE A 142 11.76 -3.72 -9.85
N GLY A 143 10.49 -3.80 -10.17
CA GLY A 143 9.48 -2.86 -9.70
C GLY A 143 8.52 -3.48 -8.70
N THR A 144 8.79 -3.24 -7.41
CA THR A 144 7.90 -3.51 -6.28
C THR A 144 7.82 -2.26 -5.39
N GLY A 145 8.94 -1.64 -5.02
CA GLY A 145 9.02 -0.38 -4.27
C GLY A 145 9.23 0.83 -5.19
N LEU A 146 8.19 1.24 -5.92
CA LEU A 146 8.32 2.19 -7.02
C LEU A 146 7.14 3.15 -7.16
N ALA A 147 7.34 4.18 -7.97
CA ALA A 147 6.28 5.04 -8.51
C ALA A 147 6.39 5.09 -10.05
N VAL A 148 5.39 4.58 -10.75
CA VAL A 148 5.22 4.74 -12.19
C VAL A 148 4.55 6.08 -12.46
N ILE A 149 5.12 6.86 -13.34
CA ILE A 149 4.74 8.24 -13.66
C ILE A 149 4.16 8.26 -15.06
N LEU A 150 2.93 8.73 -15.19
CA LEU A 150 2.20 8.83 -16.44
C LEU A 150 1.53 10.21 -16.55
N ARG A 151 1.42 10.76 -17.74
CA ARG A 151 0.68 12.01 -17.99
C ARG A 151 -0.56 11.73 -18.82
N ASP A 152 -1.72 12.13 -18.33
CA ASP A 152 -2.97 12.07 -19.09
C ASP A 152 -2.85 12.98 -20.33
N PRO A 153 -2.97 12.44 -21.56
CA PRO A 153 -2.79 13.23 -22.78
C PRO A 153 -3.87 14.29 -22.99
N ASP A 154 -5.05 14.12 -22.41
CA ASP A 154 -6.17 15.05 -22.58
C ASP A 154 -6.17 16.18 -21.55
N LYS A 155 -5.75 15.87 -20.32
CA LYS A 155 -5.84 16.79 -19.17
C LYS A 155 -4.50 17.35 -18.73
N GLY A 156 -3.37 16.75 -19.18
CA GLY A 156 -2.04 17.10 -18.71
C GLY A 156 -1.74 16.67 -17.26
N TRP A 157 -2.70 16.02 -16.61
CA TRP A 157 -2.56 15.55 -15.23
C TRP A 157 -1.50 14.43 -15.13
N VAL A 158 -0.67 14.52 -14.11
CA VAL A 158 0.37 13.52 -13.83
C VAL A 158 -0.14 12.58 -12.74
N ASN A 159 -0.18 11.30 -13.04
CA ASN A 159 -0.52 10.21 -12.13
C ASN A 159 0.74 9.51 -11.64
N LEU A 160 0.77 9.18 -10.36
CA LEU A 160 1.71 8.22 -9.78
C LEU A 160 0.96 6.96 -9.37
N GLY A 161 1.46 5.79 -9.81
CA GLY A 161 0.91 4.50 -9.41
C GLY A 161 2.01 3.49 -9.11
N SER A 162 1.75 2.53 -8.23
CA SER A 162 2.65 1.41 -7.99
C SER A 162 2.17 0.20 -8.78
N TYR A 163 2.88 -0.14 -9.85
CA TYR A 163 2.57 -1.24 -10.76
C TYR A 163 3.78 -2.15 -10.89
N ARG A 164 3.61 -3.47 -10.80
CA ARG A 164 4.73 -4.41 -10.81
C ARG A 164 5.43 -4.45 -12.16
N LEU A 165 6.76 -4.53 -12.14
CA LEU A 165 7.62 -4.60 -13.32
C LEU A 165 8.53 -5.82 -13.25
N GLN A 166 8.24 -6.85 -14.07
CA GLN A 166 9.12 -8.01 -14.26
C GLN A 166 10.24 -7.63 -15.22
N ARG A 167 11.50 -7.79 -14.84
CA ARG A 167 12.63 -7.60 -15.76
C ARG A 167 12.70 -8.78 -16.74
N HIS A 168 12.55 -8.51 -18.04
CA HIS A 168 12.68 -9.52 -19.10
C HIS A 168 14.07 -9.61 -19.69
N ASP A 169 14.68 -8.46 -20.01
CA ASP A 169 16.01 -8.38 -20.58
C ASP A 169 16.71 -7.06 -20.20
N ARG A 170 17.76 -6.68 -20.98
CA ARG A 170 18.60 -5.50 -20.69
C ARG A 170 17.82 -4.18 -20.66
N ASN A 171 16.80 -4.06 -21.49
CA ASN A 171 16.07 -2.82 -21.69
C ASN A 171 14.55 -3.01 -21.80
N THR A 172 14.03 -4.13 -21.31
CA THR A 172 12.57 -4.40 -21.37
C THR A 172 12.08 -4.96 -20.04
N THR A 173 10.96 -4.42 -19.57
CA THR A 173 10.22 -4.98 -18.43
C THR A 173 8.79 -5.28 -18.83
N GLY A 174 8.13 -6.21 -18.15
CA GLY A 174 6.68 -6.29 -18.14
C GLY A 174 6.08 -5.01 -17.56
N PHE A 175 4.86 -4.70 -17.92
CA PHE A 175 4.10 -3.56 -17.41
C PHE A 175 2.70 -4.03 -17.03
N PHE A 176 2.54 -4.53 -15.82
CA PHE A 176 1.24 -4.97 -15.33
C PHE A 176 0.54 -3.84 -14.58
N CYS A 177 -0.60 -3.42 -15.10
CA CYS A 177 -1.45 -2.40 -14.49
C CYS A 177 -2.91 -2.86 -14.52
N GLU A 178 -3.52 -2.99 -13.35
CA GLU A 178 -4.94 -3.37 -13.21
C GLU A 178 -5.85 -2.46 -14.05
N PRO A 179 -6.83 -3.02 -14.79
CA PRO A 179 -7.69 -2.27 -15.71
C PRO A 179 -8.47 -1.11 -15.08
N GLU A 180 -8.76 -1.19 -13.78
CA GLU A 180 -9.50 -0.15 -13.05
C GLU A 180 -8.61 1.00 -12.54
N ASN A 181 -7.29 0.90 -12.69
CA ASN A 181 -6.34 1.93 -12.24
C ASN A 181 -6.26 3.09 -13.23
N ASP A 182 -5.97 4.28 -12.71
CA ASP A 182 -5.80 5.50 -13.50
C ASP A 182 -4.66 5.35 -14.52
N GLY A 183 -3.56 4.69 -14.15
CA GLY A 183 -2.45 4.40 -15.07
C GLY A 183 -2.89 3.60 -16.29
N ALA A 184 -3.67 2.54 -16.10
CA ALA A 184 -4.21 1.77 -17.23
C ALA A 184 -5.16 2.60 -18.10
N ALA A 185 -5.96 3.47 -17.48
CA ALA A 185 -6.84 4.38 -18.22
C ALA A 185 -6.04 5.38 -19.08
N ILE A 186 -4.96 5.93 -18.55
CA ILE A 186 -4.07 6.85 -19.25
C ILE A 186 -3.38 6.14 -20.42
N VAL A 187 -2.78 4.98 -20.19
CA VAL A 187 -2.06 4.21 -21.22
C VAL A 187 -3.00 3.84 -22.38
N ARG A 188 -4.24 3.40 -22.09
CA ARG A 188 -5.25 3.10 -23.12
C ARG A 188 -5.61 4.31 -23.99
N LYS A 189 -5.54 5.55 -23.47
CA LYS A 189 -5.76 6.76 -24.30
C LYS A 189 -4.68 6.93 -25.36
N TYR A 190 -3.41 6.71 -25.01
CA TYR A 190 -2.32 6.73 -25.98
C TYR A 190 -2.49 5.65 -27.05
N TRP A 191 -2.79 4.42 -26.65
CA TRP A 191 -2.99 3.30 -27.56
C TRP A 191 -4.17 3.55 -28.51
N LYS A 192 -5.28 4.07 -27.99
CA LYS A 192 -6.44 4.45 -28.83
C LYS A 192 -6.08 5.52 -29.86
N ALA A 193 -5.11 6.37 -29.58
CA ALA A 193 -4.58 7.35 -30.53
C ALA A 193 -3.48 6.79 -31.43
N GLY A 194 -3.22 5.47 -31.41
CA GLY A 194 -2.18 4.80 -32.21
C GLY A 194 -0.75 5.13 -31.74
N LYS A 195 -0.57 5.55 -30.49
CA LYS A 195 0.72 6.00 -29.95
C LYS A 195 1.17 5.09 -28.80
N ALA A 196 2.50 4.94 -28.64
CA ALA A 196 3.08 4.43 -27.43
C ALA A 196 2.85 5.41 -26.27
N ALA A 197 2.61 4.90 -25.06
CA ALA A 197 2.48 5.74 -23.88
C ALA A 197 3.87 6.04 -23.30
N PRO A 198 4.30 7.31 -23.18
CA PRO A 198 5.50 7.67 -22.46
C PRO A 198 5.36 7.31 -20.97
N VAL A 199 6.39 6.69 -20.41
CA VAL A 199 6.42 6.25 -19.02
C VAL A 199 7.77 6.60 -18.41
N ALA A 200 7.75 7.20 -17.23
CA ALA A 200 8.91 7.25 -16.35
C ALA A 200 8.61 6.44 -15.08
N VAL A 201 9.63 5.88 -14.46
CA VAL A 201 9.50 5.15 -13.21
C VAL A 201 10.59 5.58 -12.26
N SER A 202 10.21 6.10 -11.11
CA SER A 202 11.12 6.22 -9.98
C SER A 202 11.17 4.87 -9.26
N LEU A 203 12.20 4.08 -9.52
CA LEU A 203 12.54 2.87 -8.79
C LEU A 203 13.26 3.31 -7.51
N SER A 204 12.78 2.90 -6.37
CA SER A 204 13.34 3.35 -5.08
C SER A 204 13.19 4.86 -4.83
N PRO A 205 11.99 5.40 -4.92
CA PRO A 205 11.71 6.80 -4.56
C PRO A 205 11.80 7.02 -3.05
N GLU A 206 11.61 8.25 -2.64
CA GLU A 206 11.37 8.61 -1.24
C GLU A 206 10.18 7.82 -0.67
N PRO A 207 10.22 7.40 0.60
CA PRO A 207 9.11 6.63 1.20
C PRO A 207 7.74 7.28 1.03
N ILE A 208 7.64 8.61 1.12
CA ILE A 208 6.38 9.35 0.93
C ILE A 208 5.83 9.18 -0.49
N ILE A 209 6.69 9.21 -1.51
CA ILE A 209 6.30 9.02 -2.90
C ILE A 209 5.80 7.58 -3.12
N PHE A 210 6.52 6.58 -2.60
CA PHE A 210 6.09 5.19 -2.65
C PHE A 210 4.73 4.98 -1.95
N LEU A 211 4.56 5.47 -0.72
CA LEU A 211 3.32 5.35 0.04
C LEU A 211 2.15 6.06 -0.65
N THR A 212 2.42 7.16 -1.36
CA THR A 212 1.39 7.87 -2.11
C THR A 212 1.03 7.15 -3.41
N ALA A 213 2.03 6.73 -4.19
CA ALA A 213 1.84 5.97 -5.43
C ALA A 213 1.13 4.61 -5.20
N SER A 214 1.43 3.92 -4.08
CA SER A 214 0.73 2.69 -3.69
C SER A 214 -0.72 2.93 -3.21
N GLY A 215 -1.13 4.19 -3.11
CA GLY A 215 -2.44 4.61 -2.59
C GLY A 215 -2.57 4.45 -1.08
N SER A 216 -1.48 4.15 -0.34
CA SER A 216 -1.52 3.94 1.11
C SER A 216 -1.88 5.20 1.89
N THR A 217 -1.52 6.38 1.39
CA THR A 217 -1.87 7.66 1.99
C THR A 217 -3.33 8.06 1.78
N GLY A 218 -4.06 7.37 0.88
CA GLY A 218 -5.45 7.68 0.59
C GLY A 218 -5.64 8.93 -0.27
N CYS A 219 -4.65 9.33 -1.08
CA CYS A 219 -4.77 10.46 -2.01
C CYS A 219 -6.14 10.47 -2.70
N PRO A 220 -6.87 11.60 -2.73
CA PRO A 220 -8.21 11.66 -3.31
C PRO A 220 -8.19 11.43 -4.82
N PRO A 221 -9.25 10.86 -5.38
CA PRO A 221 -9.40 10.78 -6.83
C PRO A 221 -9.33 12.17 -7.48
N GLY A 222 -8.51 12.29 -8.53
CA GLY A 222 -8.35 13.54 -9.28
C GLY A 222 -7.40 14.57 -8.65
N VAL A 223 -6.78 14.24 -7.52
CA VAL A 223 -5.67 15.03 -6.94
C VAL A 223 -4.36 14.44 -7.45
N PRO A 224 -3.44 15.25 -8.02
CA PRO A 224 -2.12 14.77 -8.39
C PRO A 224 -1.35 14.26 -7.17
N GLU A 225 -0.79 13.07 -7.26
CA GLU A 225 -0.10 12.44 -6.14
C GLU A 225 1.14 13.22 -5.68
N TYR A 226 1.83 13.90 -6.60
CA TYR A 226 2.94 14.80 -6.23
C TYR A 226 2.48 15.98 -5.36
N ASP A 227 1.36 16.60 -5.70
CA ASP A 227 0.79 17.72 -4.95
C ASP A 227 0.37 17.27 -3.55
N PHE A 228 -0.16 16.05 -3.47
CA PHE A 228 -0.57 15.44 -2.20
C PHE A 228 0.64 15.04 -1.36
N ALA A 229 1.69 14.47 -1.96
CA ALA A 229 2.94 14.17 -1.27
C ALA A 229 3.62 15.44 -0.76
N GLY A 230 3.65 16.51 -1.57
CA GLY A 230 4.16 17.83 -1.17
C GLY A 230 3.40 18.41 0.03
N PHE A 231 2.06 18.28 0.01
CA PHE A 231 1.23 18.67 1.16
C PHE A 231 1.60 17.89 2.44
N ILE A 232 1.78 16.57 2.33
CA ILE A 232 2.20 15.73 3.46
C ILE A 232 3.60 16.13 3.94
N MET A 233 4.53 16.42 3.01
CA MET A 233 5.87 16.90 3.34
C MET A 233 5.88 18.30 3.98
N GLY A 234 4.92 19.14 3.64
CA GLY A 234 4.90 20.56 3.99
C GLY A 234 5.78 21.40 3.07
N GLU A 235 6.36 20.80 2.02
CA GLU A 235 7.22 21.44 1.02
C GLU A 235 7.09 20.73 -0.34
N PRO A 236 7.43 21.40 -1.46
CA PRO A 236 7.39 20.80 -2.79
C PRO A 236 8.33 19.59 -2.91
N ILE A 237 7.85 18.51 -3.52
CA ILE A 237 8.73 17.42 -3.97
C ILE A 237 9.61 17.94 -5.10
N GLU A 238 10.93 17.78 -4.98
CA GLU A 238 11.86 18.14 -6.05
C GLU A 238 11.82 17.06 -7.15
N VAL A 239 11.56 17.49 -8.37
CA VAL A 239 11.53 16.61 -9.56
C VAL A 239 12.43 17.17 -10.65
N ILE A 240 13.00 16.30 -11.48
CA ILE A 240 13.64 16.65 -12.74
C ILE A 240 12.67 16.39 -13.88
N GLU A 241 12.73 17.19 -14.93
CA GLU A 241 12.08 16.87 -16.19
C GLU A 241 12.87 15.76 -16.87
N GLY A 242 12.26 14.59 -17.04
CA GLY A 242 12.90 13.41 -17.61
C GLY A 242 13.43 13.70 -19.03
N PRO A 243 14.74 13.49 -19.30
CA PRO A 243 15.34 13.87 -20.59
C PRO A 243 14.75 13.16 -21.81
N VAL A 244 14.07 12.02 -21.62
CA VAL A 244 13.49 11.21 -22.72
C VAL A 244 11.99 11.43 -22.86
N THR A 245 11.26 11.54 -21.75
CA THR A 245 9.79 11.56 -21.77
C THR A 245 9.18 12.91 -21.40
N GLY A 246 9.97 13.82 -20.80
CA GLY A 246 9.44 15.06 -20.23
C GLY A 246 8.54 14.84 -19.00
N LEU A 247 8.55 13.63 -18.40
CA LEU A 247 7.79 13.34 -17.20
C LEU A 247 8.58 13.72 -15.94
N PRO A 248 7.90 14.16 -14.86
CA PRO A 248 8.58 14.59 -13.64
C PRO A 248 9.09 13.37 -12.84
N ILE A 249 10.39 13.14 -12.86
CA ILE A 249 11.05 12.08 -12.09
C ILE A 249 11.49 12.65 -10.73
N SER A 250 11.29 11.92 -9.63
CA SER A 250 11.83 12.35 -8.34
C SER A 250 13.34 12.55 -8.42
N ALA A 251 13.79 13.76 -8.07
CA ALA A 251 15.20 14.14 -8.13
C ALA A 251 16.06 13.34 -7.16
N ARG A 252 15.48 12.83 -6.07
CA ARG A 252 16.15 12.09 -4.99
C ARG A 252 15.97 10.58 -5.06
N ALA A 253 15.27 10.06 -6.07
CA ALA A 253 15.16 8.62 -6.28
C ALA A 253 16.55 7.98 -6.39
N GLU A 254 16.68 6.76 -5.89
CA GLU A 254 17.95 5.99 -6.01
C GLU A 254 18.20 5.51 -7.42
N ILE A 255 17.11 5.11 -8.11
CA ILE A 255 17.13 4.57 -9.47
C ILE A 255 15.90 5.09 -10.20
N ALA A 256 16.02 5.42 -11.48
CA ALA A 256 14.89 5.75 -12.33
C ALA A 256 15.08 5.21 -13.74
N ILE A 257 13.99 4.95 -14.44
CA ILE A 257 13.97 4.57 -15.85
C ILE A 257 12.98 5.41 -16.60
N GLU A 258 13.24 5.64 -17.88
CA GLU A 258 12.30 6.22 -18.83
C GLU A 258 12.15 5.34 -20.06
N GLY A 259 10.96 5.35 -20.64
CA GLY A 259 10.68 4.59 -21.84
C GLY A 259 9.26 4.77 -22.34
N GLU A 260 8.76 3.75 -23.00
CA GLU A 260 7.42 3.76 -23.57
C GLU A 260 6.76 2.39 -23.47
N VAL A 261 5.45 2.38 -23.27
CA VAL A 261 4.63 1.17 -23.27
C VAL A 261 3.84 1.12 -24.57
N LEU A 262 4.11 0.10 -25.37
CA LEU A 262 3.46 -0.13 -26.65
C LEU A 262 2.09 -0.80 -26.45
N PRO A 263 1.17 -0.68 -27.44
CA PRO A 263 -0.03 -1.49 -27.46
C PRO A 263 0.32 -2.99 -27.38
N PRO A 264 -0.42 -3.81 -26.61
CA PRO A 264 -0.10 -5.21 -26.42
C PRO A 264 -0.13 -6.04 -27.72
N GLU A 265 -0.87 -5.57 -28.74
CA GLU A 265 -0.90 -6.17 -30.08
C GLU A 265 0.40 -5.93 -30.85
N VAL A 266 1.17 -4.89 -30.49
CA VAL A 266 2.47 -4.58 -31.08
C VAL A 266 3.57 -5.32 -30.37
N GLU A 267 3.57 -5.29 -29.03
CA GLU A 267 4.49 -6.05 -28.20
C GLU A 267 3.87 -6.41 -26.85
N SER A 268 3.89 -7.70 -26.56
CA SER A 268 3.56 -8.24 -25.26
C SER A 268 4.46 -9.44 -24.94
N ARG A 269 4.66 -9.74 -23.66
CA ARG A 269 5.43 -10.91 -23.21
C ARG A 269 4.72 -11.62 -22.09
N PRO A 270 4.88 -12.95 -21.96
CA PRO A 270 4.39 -13.67 -20.79
C PRO A 270 4.93 -13.04 -19.50
N GLU A 271 4.05 -12.74 -18.55
CA GLU A 271 4.36 -12.15 -17.24
C GLU A 271 3.88 -13.07 -16.14
N GLY A 272 4.53 -13.02 -14.99
CA GLY A 272 4.17 -13.81 -13.81
C GLY A 272 4.56 -15.30 -13.89
N PRO A 273 4.16 -16.11 -12.90
CA PRO A 273 3.42 -15.73 -11.69
C PRO A 273 4.12 -14.70 -10.81
N PHE A 274 3.37 -14.02 -9.94
CA PHE A 274 3.92 -13.11 -8.95
C PHE A 274 3.14 -13.20 -7.63
N GLY A 275 3.88 -13.26 -6.50
CA GLY A 275 3.29 -13.22 -5.17
C GLY A 275 2.66 -11.86 -4.89
N GLU A 276 1.32 -11.81 -4.72
CA GLU A 276 0.55 -10.58 -4.61
C GLU A 276 0.16 -10.25 -3.16
N TRP A 277 -0.19 -8.99 -2.95
CA TRP A 277 -0.61 -8.45 -1.66
C TRP A 277 -1.87 -9.12 -1.06
N THR A 278 -2.59 -9.90 -1.85
CA THR A 278 -3.70 -10.76 -1.39
C THR A 278 -3.22 -12.00 -0.64
N GLY A 279 -1.91 -12.28 -0.63
CA GLY A 279 -1.31 -13.49 -0.07
C GLY A 279 -1.38 -14.71 -0.99
N TYR A 280 -1.72 -14.49 -2.26
CA TYR A 280 -1.78 -15.54 -3.29
C TYR A 280 -0.95 -15.13 -4.49
N TYR A 281 -0.49 -16.12 -5.26
CA TYR A 281 0.14 -15.82 -6.54
C TYR A 281 -0.89 -15.38 -7.58
N ALA A 282 -0.60 -14.29 -8.26
CA ALA A 282 -1.26 -13.99 -9.53
C ALA A 282 -0.86 -15.05 -10.57
N PRO A 283 -1.74 -15.47 -11.46
CA PRO A 283 -1.39 -16.41 -12.52
C PRO A 283 -0.27 -15.89 -13.40
N GLY A 284 0.56 -16.80 -13.90
CA GLY A 284 1.60 -16.47 -14.85
C GLY A 284 1.28 -16.89 -16.27
N GLY A 285 2.15 -16.46 -17.20
CA GLY A 285 2.10 -16.85 -18.60
C GLY A 285 1.08 -16.09 -19.43
N VAL A 286 0.37 -15.12 -18.86
CA VAL A 286 -0.52 -14.23 -19.63
C VAL A 286 0.36 -13.19 -20.32
N PRO A 287 0.18 -12.95 -21.65
CA PRO A 287 0.87 -11.87 -22.34
C PRO A 287 0.43 -10.50 -21.78
N GLU A 288 1.38 -9.76 -21.23
CA GLU A 288 1.18 -8.42 -20.71
C GLU A 288 1.98 -7.40 -21.54
N PRO A 289 1.55 -6.13 -21.61
CA PRO A 289 2.32 -5.07 -22.24
C PRO A 289 3.73 -4.98 -21.68
N VAL A 290 4.66 -4.46 -22.48
CA VAL A 290 6.04 -4.26 -22.06
C VAL A 290 6.41 -2.78 -22.07
N LEU A 291 7.22 -2.39 -21.09
CA LEU A 291 7.91 -1.11 -21.06
C LEU A 291 9.27 -1.28 -21.73
N ARG A 292 9.47 -0.64 -22.88
CA ARG A 292 10.77 -0.50 -23.54
C ARG A 292 11.55 0.63 -22.88
N VAL A 293 12.60 0.29 -22.14
CA VAL A 293 13.42 1.26 -21.41
C VAL A 293 14.40 1.92 -22.38
N LYS A 294 14.36 3.24 -22.45
CA LYS A 294 15.22 4.08 -23.30
C LYS A 294 16.34 4.76 -22.52
N ALA A 295 16.16 4.91 -21.21
CA ALA A 295 17.16 5.46 -20.31
C ALA A 295 17.07 4.82 -18.92
N LEU A 296 18.24 4.63 -18.29
CA LEU A 296 18.40 4.18 -16.91
C LEU A 296 19.29 5.20 -16.18
N TYR A 297 18.81 5.69 -15.05
CA TYR A 297 19.46 6.64 -14.16
C TYR A 297 19.65 6.02 -12.79
N TYR A 298 20.76 6.27 -12.13
CA TYR A 298 20.96 5.82 -10.76
C TYR A 298 22.01 6.63 -9.99
N ARG A 299 21.83 6.73 -8.71
CA ARG A 299 22.79 7.37 -7.80
C ARG A 299 24.07 6.53 -7.69
N ASN A 300 25.17 7.17 -7.26
CA ASN A 300 26.31 6.42 -6.78
C ASN A 300 25.89 5.57 -5.58
N ASP A 301 26.42 4.33 -5.49
CA ASP A 301 26.08 3.38 -4.43
C ASP A 301 24.56 3.14 -4.29
N PRO A 302 23.85 2.76 -5.38
CA PRO A 302 22.39 2.76 -5.41
C PRO A 302 21.78 1.72 -4.49
N ILE A 303 20.58 2.02 -4.05
CA ILE A 303 19.74 1.13 -3.23
C ILE A 303 18.48 0.79 -4.00
N LEU A 304 18.27 -0.47 -4.36
CA LEU A 304 16.99 -0.92 -4.86
C LEU A 304 16.01 -1.06 -3.69
N PHE A 305 14.88 -0.37 -3.74
CA PHE A 305 13.82 -0.52 -2.75
C PHE A 305 12.90 -1.68 -3.17
N GLY A 306 12.98 -2.78 -2.45
CA GLY A 306 12.06 -3.91 -2.58
C GLY A 306 10.88 -3.77 -1.62
N ALA A 307 9.68 -3.84 -2.17
CA ALA A 307 8.43 -3.94 -1.41
C ALA A 307 7.62 -5.14 -1.92
N PRO A 308 8.21 -6.36 -1.97
CA PRO A 308 7.47 -7.54 -2.40
C PRO A 308 6.29 -7.76 -1.45
N PRO A 309 5.10 -8.02 -1.97
CA PRO A 309 3.98 -8.39 -1.13
C PRO A 309 4.20 -9.78 -0.54
N PHE A 310 3.96 -9.92 0.75
CA PHE A 310 3.91 -11.22 1.43
C PHE A 310 2.49 -11.51 1.91
N LYS A 311 2.23 -12.75 2.31
CA LYS A 311 0.97 -13.09 2.94
C LYS A 311 0.71 -12.14 4.12
N PRO A 312 -0.44 -11.43 4.15
CA PRO A 312 -0.73 -10.47 5.20
C PRO A 312 -0.57 -11.05 6.61
N HIS A 313 0.08 -10.32 7.50
CA HIS A 313 0.29 -10.67 8.89
C HIS A 313 -0.34 -9.60 9.80
N ARG A 314 -0.61 -9.94 11.08
CA ARG A 314 -1.32 -9.07 12.04
C ARG A 314 -0.71 -7.67 12.14
N ASP A 315 0.61 -7.58 12.29
CA ASP A 315 1.32 -6.34 12.60
C ASP A 315 2.19 -5.84 11.44
N ALA A 316 2.17 -6.54 10.31
CA ALA A 316 2.96 -6.21 9.13
C ALA A 316 2.12 -6.28 7.86
N TYR A 317 2.28 -5.28 7.03
CA TYR A 317 1.67 -5.17 5.72
C TYR A 317 2.68 -4.52 4.78
N SER A 318 2.81 -5.03 3.55
CA SER A 318 3.92 -4.65 2.66
C SER A 318 4.04 -3.15 2.44
N PHE A 319 2.93 -2.40 2.53
CA PHE A 319 2.87 -0.96 2.30
C PHE A 319 1.49 -0.39 2.67
N SER A 320 1.07 -0.44 3.91
CA SER A 320 -0.24 0.14 4.26
C SER A 320 -0.17 1.01 5.50
N LEU A 321 -0.67 2.22 5.35
CA LEU A 321 -1.17 2.96 6.48
C LEU A 321 -2.59 2.48 6.77
N PRO A 322 -2.97 2.19 8.00
CA PRO A 322 -4.32 1.73 8.35
C PRO A 322 -5.43 2.72 7.95
N MET A 323 -5.06 3.87 7.46
CA MET A 323 -5.90 5.02 7.16
C MET A 323 -6.63 4.95 5.81
N ARG A 324 -6.24 4.07 4.88
CA ARG A 324 -6.80 4.07 3.51
C ARG A 324 -8.26 3.64 3.42
N SER A 325 -8.60 2.47 3.95
CA SER A 325 -9.98 1.94 3.91
C SER A 325 -10.87 2.60 4.95
N VAL A 326 -10.27 2.98 6.06
CA VAL A 326 -10.92 3.53 7.24
C VAL A 326 -11.37 4.96 7.02
N THR A 327 -10.52 5.84 6.46
CA THR A 327 -10.90 7.25 6.23
C THR A 327 -11.99 7.37 5.19
N ARG A 328 -11.89 6.71 4.04
CA ARG A 328 -12.89 6.84 2.97
C ARG A 328 -14.27 6.32 3.36
N LEU A 329 -14.34 5.15 4.01
CA LEU A 329 -15.62 4.59 4.47
C LEU A 329 -16.11 5.32 5.69
N GLY A 330 -15.26 5.57 6.67
CA GLY A 330 -15.61 6.30 7.89
C GLY A 330 -16.14 7.70 7.58
N ASP A 331 -15.44 8.46 6.74
CA ASP A 331 -15.87 9.79 6.32
C ASP A 331 -17.19 9.78 5.57
N ARG A 332 -17.40 8.77 4.71
CA ARG A 332 -18.69 8.62 4.04
C ARG A 332 -19.82 8.35 5.01
N LEU A 333 -19.63 7.43 5.95
CA LEU A 333 -20.63 7.11 6.97
C LEU A 333 -20.96 8.33 7.84
N LEU A 334 -19.94 9.08 8.27
CA LEU A 334 -20.11 10.30 9.06
C LEU A 334 -20.80 11.43 8.26
N LYS A 335 -20.46 11.60 6.98
CA LYS A 335 -21.12 12.59 6.09
C LYS A 335 -22.60 12.28 5.86
N GLU A 336 -22.98 11.00 5.92
CA GLU A 336 -24.37 10.56 5.87
C GLU A 336 -25.06 10.64 7.26
N GLY A 337 -24.41 11.20 8.28
CA GLY A 337 -24.96 11.41 9.63
C GLY A 337 -25.10 10.13 10.43
N LEU A 338 -24.38 9.06 10.09
CA LEU A 338 -24.48 7.77 10.76
C LEU A 338 -23.63 7.72 12.03
N PRO A 339 -24.11 7.12 13.13
CA PRO A 339 -23.47 7.15 14.44
C PRO A 339 -22.30 6.15 14.55
N VAL A 340 -21.30 6.32 13.71
CA VAL A 340 -20.08 5.49 13.68
C VAL A 340 -19.00 6.12 14.55
N ARG A 341 -18.42 5.33 15.46
CA ARG A 341 -17.32 5.75 16.31
C ARG A 341 -15.97 5.45 15.68
N ARG A 342 -15.86 4.28 15.04
CA ARG A 342 -14.58 3.81 14.49
C ARG A 342 -14.81 2.86 13.33
N VAL A 343 -13.90 2.89 12.38
CA VAL A 343 -13.79 1.92 11.28
C VAL A 343 -12.35 1.41 11.27
N THR A 344 -12.12 0.11 11.24
CA THR A 344 -10.77 -0.47 11.24
C THR A 344 -10.70 -1.68 10.33
N ASP A 345 -9.52 -1.94 9.77
CA ASP A 345 -9.17 -3.15 9.04
C ASP A 345 -8.49 -4.13 10.01
N THR A 346 -9.29 -4.71 10.88
CA THR A 346 -8.82 -5.52 12.00
C THR A 346 -8.11 -6.80 11.57
N VAL A 347 -8.55 -7.37 10.46
CA VAL A 347 -7.87 -8.49 9.82
C VAL A 347 -7.40 -7.98 8.46
N LYS A 348 -6.13 -7.58 8.37
CA LYS A 348 -5.55 -7.03 7.15
C LYS A 348 -6.03 -7.82 5.92
N MET A 349 -6.74 -7.16 5.00
CA MET A 349 -7.41 -7.75 3.84
C MET A 349 -8.55 -8.74 4.13
N GLY A 350 -8.91 -9.01 5.40
CA GLY A 350 -9.93 -9.98 5.75
C GLY A 350 -11.29 -9.37 6.04
N ALA A 351 -11.36 -8.45 6.99
CA ALA A 351 -12.61 -7.84 7.42
C ALA A 351 -12.45 -6.39 7.84
N ILE A 352 -13.38 -5.55 7.42
CA ILE A 352 -13.54 -4.19 7.95
C ILE A 352 -14.52 -4.25 9.12
N VAL A 353 -14.08 -3.79 10.29
CA VAL A 353 -14.90 -3.70 11.49
C VAL A 353 -15.34 -2.26 11.70
N ILE A 354 -16.61 -2.07 11.99
CA ILE A 354 -17.25 -0.76 12.18
C ILE A 354 -17.88 -0.72 13.58
N SER A 355 -17.35 0.14 14.44
CA SER A 355 -17.89 0.39 15.77
C SER A 355 -19.01 1.43 15.69
N VAL A 356 -20.16 1.08 16.20
CA VAL A 356 -21.43 1.83 16.08
C VAL A 356 -21.91 2.24 17.47
N HIS A 357 -22.29 3.51 17.64
CA HIS A 357 -23.04 3.97 18.79
C HIS A 357 -24.51 4.04 18.39
N GLN A 358 -25.28 2.99 18.67
CA GLN A 358 -26.67 2.91 18.24
C GLN A 358 -27.53 3.99 18.93
N GLU A 359 -28.11 4.91 18.16
CA GLU A 359 -29.03 5.96 18.59
C GLU A 359 -30.48 5.65 18.16
N SER A 360 -30.64 4.85 17.10
CA SER A 360 -31.91 4.41 16.57
C SER A 360 -31.89 2.96 16.07
N GLU A 361 -33.05 2.34 15.97
CA GLU A 361 -33.25 0.99 15.43
C GLU A 361 -32.82 0.86 13.94
N HIS A 362 -32.71 2.00 13.25
CA HIS A 362 -32.39 2.03 11.82
C HIS A 362 -30.88 2.17 11.54
N ASP A 363 -30.07 2.49 12.54
CA ASP A 363 -28.64 2.83 12.34
C ASP A 363 -27.85 1.71 11.67
N VAL A 364 -27.94 0.51 12.20
CA VAL A 364 -27.27 -0.67 11.65
C VAL A 364 -27.70 -0.91 10.19
N THR A 365 -28.99 -0.85 9.91
CA THR A 365 -29.53 -1.05 8.55
C THR A 365 -29.07 0.04 7.59
N ASN A 366 -29.01 1.30 8.03
CA ASN A 366 -28.55 2.41 7.21
C ASN A 366 -27.04 2.31 6.93
N ILE A 367 -26.23 1.94 7.91
CA ILE A 367 -24.82 1.65 7.70
C ILE A 367 -24.63 0.53 6.66
N MET A 368 -25.40 -0.56 6.75
CA MET A 368 -25.36 -1.65 5.77
C MET A 368 -25.68 -1.18 4.34
N LYS A 369 -26.64 -0.26 4.16
CA LYS A 369 -26.97 0.34 2.85
C LYS A 369 -25.80 1.15 2.27
N VAL A 370 -25.01 1.82 3.09
CA VAL A 370 -23.82 2.54 2.66
C VAL A 370 -22.72 1.57 2.24
N ILE A 371 -22.53 0.51 3.04
CA ILE A 371 -21.55 -0.54 2.74
C ILE A 371 -21.82 -1.21 1.38
N ASP A 372 -23.10 -1.44 1.03
CA ASP A 372 -23.48 -2.02 -0.28
C ASP A 372 -22.90 -1.25 -1.48
N LYS A 373 -22.63 0.05 -1.31
CA LYS A 373 -22.09 0.94 -2.35
C LYS A 373 -20.55 1.07 -2.32
N VAL A 374 -19.86 0.38 -1.39
CA VAL A 374 -18.39 0.40 -1.31
C VAL A 374 -17.80 -0.43 -2.43
N LYS A 375 -16.72 0.06 -3.05
CA LYS A 375 -16.00 -0.71 -4.08
C LYS A 375 -15.14 -1.82 -3.45
N PRO A 376 -14.84 -2.93 -4.16
CA PRO A 376 -13.83 -3.91 -3.73
C PRO A 376 -12.51 -3.23 -3.33
N PRO A 377 -11.64 -3.88 -2.53
CA PRO A 377 -11.54 -5.34 -2.35
C PRO A 377 -12.20 -5.94 -1.08
N SER A 378 -12.87 -5.17 -0.25
CA SER A 378 -13.40 -5.70 1.03
C SER A 378 -14.62 -6.59 0.82
N ARG A 379 -14.55 -7.85 1.33
CA ARG A 379 -15.64 -8.84 1.25
C ARG A 379 -16.48 -8.94 2.51
N ILE A 380 -15.85 -8.78 3.66
CA ILE A 380 -16.48 -8.97 4.96
C ILE A 380 -16.50 -7.64 5.69
N PHE A 381 -17.66 -7.27 6.18
CA PHE A 381 -17.86 -6.14 7.06
C PHE A 381 -18.52 -6.64 8.34
N ILE A 382 -18.05 -6.19 9.49
CA ILE A 382 -18.54 -6.57 10.80
C ILE A 382 -18.93 -5.30 11.54
N LEU A 383 -20.17 -5.22 11.97
CA LEU A 383 -20.69 -4.14 12.81
C LEU A 383 -20.63 -4.61 14.26
N VAL A 384 -20.10 -3.80 15.16
CA VAL A 384 -20.06 -4.04 16.60
C VAL A 384 -20.44 -2.77 17.34
N ASP A 385 -20.95 -2.89 18.57
CA ASP A 385 -21.21 -1.72 19.41
C ASP A 385 -19.90 -1.06 19.87
N ASP A 386 -19.96 0.17 20.35
CA ASP A 386 -18.84 0.97 20.84
C ASP A 386 -18.21 0.48 22.16
N ASP A 387 -18.80 -0.54 22.81
CA ASP A 387 -18.22 -1.23 23.96
C ASP A 387 -17.22 -2.35 23.57
N VAL A 388 -17.09 -2.65 22.28
CA VAL A 388 -16.16 -3.63 21.71
C VAL A 388 -14.97 -2.90 21.11
N ASN A 389 -13.75 -3.34 21.41
CA ASN A 389 -12.56 -2.84 20.73
C ASN A 389 -12.47 -3.42 19.31
N PRO A 390 -12.72 -2.63 18.27
CA PRO A 390 -12.73 -3.13 16.89
C PRO A 390 -11.33 -3.49 16.36
N GLU A 391 -10.26 -3.13 17.09
CA GLU A 391 -8.86 -3.48 16.74
C GLU A 391 -8.44 -4.84 17.28
N ASP A 392 -9.17 -5.37 18.27
CA ASP A 392 -8.88 -6.69 18.83
C ASP A 392 -9.73 -7.77 18.14
N PRO A 393 -9.13 -8.62 17.29
CA PRO A 393 -9.85 -9.69 16.60
C PRO A 393 -10.55 -10.67 17.54
N LEU A 394 -10.00 -10.89 18.73
CA LEU A 394 -10.60 -11.80 19.72
C LEU A 394 -11.83 -11.17 20.35
N GLU A 395 -11.81 -9.87 20.63
CA GLU A 395 -12.96 -9.15 21.17
C GLU A 395 -14.08 -9.05 20.10
N VAL A 396 -13.73 -8.83 18.83
CA VAL A 396 -14.68 -8.86 17.71
C VAL A 396 -15.30 -10.24 17.54
N LEU A 397 -14.50 -11.31 17.58
CA LEU A 397 -15.02 -12.70 17.50
C LEU A 397 -15.89 -13.05 18.69
N TRP A 398 -15.53 -12.58 19.89
CA TRP A 398 -16.36 -12.74 21.09
C TRP A 398 -17.73 -12.03 20.90
N ALA A 399 -17.74 -10.80 20.38
CA ALA A 399 -18.99 -10.08 20.11
C ALA A 399 -19.85 -10.84 19.09
N ILE A 400 -19.26 -11.34 18.00
CA ILE A 400 -19.98 -12.18 17.04
C ILE A 400 -20.53 -13.44 17.72
N GLY A 401 -19.69 -14.16 18.48
CA GLY A 401 -20.10 -15.40 19.16
C GLY A 401 -21.22 -15.24 20.20
N THR A 402 -21.44 -14.03 20.70
CA THR A 402 -22.39 -13.76 21.80
C THR A 402 -23.57 -12.86 21.44
N ARG A 403 -23.50 -12.09 20.36
CA ARG A 403 -24.52 -11.10 19.98
C ARG A 403 -25.12 -11.33 18.59
N PHE A 404 -24.42 -12.06 17.74
CA PHE A 404 -24.80 -12.26 16.35
C PHE A 404 -25.91 -13.32 16.22
N ASP A 405 -27.00 -12.95 15.54
CA ASP A 405 -28.01 -13.88 15.08
C ASP A 405 -27.70 -14.32 13.65
N PRO A 406 -27.37 -15.58 13.41
CA PRO A 406 -26.95 -16.05 12.11
C PRO A 406 -28.07 -16.03 11.04
N ILE A 407 -29.33 -15.84 11.43
CA ILE A 407 -30.47 -15.79 10.51
C ILE A 407 -30.78 -14.34 10.12
N THR A 408 -30.90 -13.45 11.10
CA THR A 408 -31.33 -12.06 10.89
C THR A 408 -30.18 -11.06 10.86
N GLY A 409 -29.04 -11.42 11.43
CA GLY A 409 -27.85 -10.57 11.53
C GLY A 409 -26.94 -10.59 10.31
N VAL A 410 -27.34 -11.25 9.21
CA VAL A 410 -26.53 -11.39 7.99
C VAL A 410 -27.16 -10.61 6.84
N ARG A 411 -26.34 -9.86 6.11
CA ARG A 411 -26.72 -9.28 4.82
C ARG A 411 -25.67 -9.66 3.76
N ALA A 412 -26.09 -10.41 2.77
CA ALA A 412 -25.29 -10.66 1.59
C ALA A 412 -25.65 -9.68 0.47
N SER A 413 -24.67 -9.19 -0.24
CA SER A 413 -24.85 -8.33 -1.42
C SER A 413 -23.90 -8.71 -2.54
N VAL A 414 -24.24 -8.30 -3.77
CA VAL A 414 -23.43 -8.56 -4.96
C VAL A 414 -23.20 -7.25 -5.71
N THR A 415 -21.97 -6.95 -6.04
CA THR A 415 -21.59 -5.85 -6.93
C THR A 415 -20.81 -6.38 -8.12
N GLN A 416 -20.50 -5.54 -9.08
CA GLN A 416 -19.61 -5.89 -10.20
C GLN A 416 -18.20 -5.38 -9.93
N SER A 417 -17.19 -6.16 -10.28
CA SER A 417 -15.79 -5.77 -10.14
C SER A 417 -14.95 -6.29 -11.30
N ALA A 418 -14.08 -5.48 -11.83
CA ALA A 418 -13.04 -5.86 -12.76
C ALA A 418 -11.70 -6.18 -12.07
N TRP A 419 -11.64 -6.20 -10.74
CA TRP A 419 -10.44 -6.48 -9.97
C TRP A 419 -9.87 -7.87 -10.26
N LEU A 420 -8.72 -7.92 -10.95
CA LEU A 420 -8.12 -9.17 -11.47
C LEU A 420 -7.41 -9.99 -10.40
N LEU A 421 -6.93 -9.36 -9.33
CA LEU A 421 -6.22 -10.04 -8.24
C LEU A 421 -7.16 -10.74 -7.24
N ASP A 422 -8.47 -10.78 -7.52
CA ASP A 422 -9.43 -11.54 -6.72
C ASP A 422 -9.09 -13.04 -6.78
N PRO A 423 -8.72 -13.70 -5.66
CA PRO A 423 -8.35 -15.11 -5.66
C PRO A 423 -9.50 -16.05 -6.09
N LEU A 424 -10.75 -15.59 -5.98
CA LEU A 424 -11.92 -16.37 -6.37
C LEU A 424 -12.22 -16.36 -7.88
N ARG A 425 -11.49 -15.56 -8.67
CA ARG A 425 -11.60 -15.61 -10.13
C ARG A 425 -10.90 -16.83 -10.70
N THR A 426 -11.52 -17.46 -11.68
CA THR A 426 -10.85 -18.47 -12.51
C THR A 426 -9.82 -17.82 -13.44
N THR A 427 -8.92 -18.62 -14.00
CA THR A 427 -7.92 -18.15 -14.98
C THR A 427 -8.59 -17.47 -16.18
N ASP A 428 -9.64 -18.07 -16.75
CA ASP A 428 -10.38 -17.52 -17.89
C ASP A 428 -11.06 -16.17 -17.55
N GLN A 429 -11.62 -16.06 -16.34
CA GLN A 429 -12.23 -14.80 -15.87
C GLN A 429 -11.21 -13.68 -15.70
N ARG A 430 -9.95 -14.01 -15.39
CA ARG A 430 -8.85 -13.04 -15.32
C ARG A 430 -8.40 -12.64 -16.72
N ALA A 431 -8.16 -13.62 -17.60
CA ALA A 431 -7.74 -13.36 -18.98
C ALA A 431 -8.76 -12.53 -19.78
N GLY A 432 -10.06 -12.70 -19.51
CA GLY A 432 -11.11 -11.94 -20.17
C GLY A 432 -11.27 -10.49 -19.73
N HIS A 433 -10.59 -10.04 -18.67
CA HIS A 433 -10.62 -8.67 -18.11
C HIS A 433 -12.03 -8.11 -17.82
N ALA A 434 -13.08 -8.93 -17.95
CA ALA A 434 -14.47 -8.52 -17.77
C ALA A 434 -14.82 -8.38 -16.26
N ALA A 435 -15.72 -7.45 -15.97
CA ALA A 435 -16.29 -7.36 -14.64
C ALA A 435 -17.04 -8.64 -14.27
N GLN A 436 -16.83 -9.10 -13.03
CA GLN A 436 -17.42 -10.32 -12.49
C GLN A 436 -18.25 -9.99 -11.24
N PRO A 437 -19.25 -10.83 -10.90
CA PRO A 437 -19.98 -10.69 -9.64
C PRO A 437 -19.04 -10.77 -8.44
N TYR A 438 -19.01 -9.71 -7.64
CA TYR A 438 -18.24 -9.63 -6.40
C TYR A 438 -19.19 -9.73 -5.20
N LYS A 439 -19.13 -10.85 -4.52
CA LYS A 439 -20.01 -11.15 -3.38
C LYS A 439 -19.44 -10.60 -2.09
N ARG A 440 -20.32 -10.07 -1.24
CA ARG A 440 -19.96 -9.43 0.04
C ARG A 440 -20.88 -9.92 1.13
N LEU A 441 -20.34 -9.99 2.35
CA LEU A 441 -21.06 -10.34 3.57
C LEU A 441 -20.92 -9.21 4.58
N ILE A 442 -22.05 -8.81 5.18
CA ILE A 442 -22.10 -7.90 6.32
C ILE A 442 -22.66 -8.67 7.50
N ILE A 443 -21.96 -8.65 8.62
CA ILE A 443 -22.31 -9.33 9.87
C ILE A 443 -22.69 -8.27 10.90
N ASN A 444 -23.87 -8.37 11.48
CA ASN A 444 -24.32 -7.53 12.58
C ASN A 444 -23.99 -8.21 13.91
N GLY A 445 -22.89 -7.82 14.53
CA GLY A 445 -22.49 -8.23 15.89
C GLY A 445 -22.87 -7.18 16.95
N CYS A 446 -23.74 -6.24 16.62
CA CYS A 446 -24.29 -5.30 17.60
C CYS A 446 -25.39 -5.97 18.46
N ARG A 447 -25.60 -5.43 19.65
CA ARG A 447 -26.74 -5.80 20.50
C ARG A 447 -28.04 -5.41 19.82
N PRO A 448 -29.15 -6.15 20.02
CA PRO A 448 -30.47 -5.73 19.56
C PRO A 448 -30.85 -4.37 20.15
N PHE A 449 -31.30 -3.42 19.31
CA PHE A 449 -31.56 -2.05 19.73
C PHE A 449 -32.64 -1.95 20.83
N ASP A 450 -33.71 -2.73 20.73
CA ASP A 450 -34.79 -2.82 21.71
C ASP A 450 -34.32 -3.37 23.07
N ARG A 451 -33.19 -4.04 23.11
CA ARG A 451 -32.62 -4.64 24.31
C ARG A 451 -31.37 -3.93 24.83
N LEU A 452 -30.89 -2.84 24.21
CA LEU A 452 -29.66 -2.14 24.61
C LEU A 452 -29.61 -1.83 26.11
N LYS A 453 -30.71 -1.34 26.69
CA LYS A 453 -30.77 -0.99 28.12
C LYS A 453 -30.77 -2.20 29.05
N ASN A 454 -31.27 -3.34 28.59
CA ASN A 454 -31.47 -4.55 29.37
C ASN A 454 -30.54 -5.71 28.91
N PHE A 455 -29.57 -5.43 28.03
CA PHE A 455 -28.61 -6.43 27.61
C PHE A 455 -27.64 -6.76 28.75
N PRO A 456 -27.24 -8.01 28.92
CA PRO A 456 -26.31 -8.40 29.98
C PRO A 456 -25.05 -7.54 29.99
N THR A 457 -24.67 -7.07 31.17
CA THR A 457 -23.44 -6.28 31.34
C THR A 457 -22.22 -7.16 31.14
N VAL A 458 -21.24 -6.65 30.41
CA VAL A 458 -19.98 -7.33 30.20
C VAL A 458 -19.21 -7.49 31.53
N ASN A 459 -18.78 -8.70 31.83
CA ASN A 459 -18.03 -9.03 33.05
C ASN A 459 -16.56 -8.57 32.90
N LYS A 460 -16.35 -7.27 33.07
CA LYS A 460 -15.00 -6.67 33.08
C LYS A 460 -14.86 -5.64 34.20
N LEU A 461 -13.62 -5.43 34.66
CA LEU A 461 -13.32 -4.36 35.60
C LEU A 461 -13.61 -2.99 34.99
N SER A 462 -14.13 -2.06 35.80
CA SER A 462 -14.20 -0.66 35.42
C SER A 462 -12.79 -0.09 35.21
N ASP A 463 -12.67 0.93 34.35
CA ASP A 463 -11.36 1.55 34.06
C ASP A 463 -10.72 2.14 35.32
N SER A 464 -11.51 2.72 36.23
CA SER A 464 -11.03 3.21 37.53
C SER A 464 -10.47 2.08 38.38
N ARG A 465 -11.20 0.95 38.52
CA ARG A 465 -10.73 -0.20 39.27
C ARG A 465 -9.48 -0.83 38.67
N ARG A 466 -9.43 -0.90 37.33
CA ARG A 466 -8.26 -1.41 36.61
C ARG A 466 -7.03 -0.55 36.89
N LYS A 467 -7.16 0.78 36.79
CA LYS A 467 -6.07 1.73 37.03
C LYS A 467 -5.59 1.64 38.48
N GLU A 468 -6.51 1.71 39.45
CA GLU A 468 -6.20 1.58 40.89
C GLU A 468 -5.45 0.30 41.19
N THR A 469 -5.93 -0.84 40.67
CA THR A 469 -5.29 -2.14 40.87
C THR A 469 -3.91 -2.19 40.23
N TRP A 470 -3.77 -1.69 39.00
CA TRP A 470 -2.51 -1.66 38.29
C TRP A 470 -1.43 -0.86 39.03
N GLU A 471 -1.77 0.32 39.53
CA GLU A 471 -0.88 1.19 40.27
C GLU A 471 -0.54 0.62 41.66
N LYS A 472 -1.56 0.21 42.41
CA LYS A 472 -1.40 -0.34 43.75
C LYS A 472 -0.48 -1.54 43.78
N TRP A 473 -0.60 -2.44 42.80
CA TRP A 473 0.16 -3.67 42.76
C TRP A 473 1.39 -3.58 41.86
N LYS A 474 1.74 -2.40 41.33
CA LYS A 474 2.88 -2.16 40.45
C LYS A 474 2.95 -3.21 39.33
N MET A 475 1.81 -3.47 38.69
CA MET A 475 1.67 -4.61 37.77
C MET A 475 2.61 -4.52 36.58
N SER A 476 3.07 -3.31 36.23
CA SER A 476 4.09 -3.09 35.17
C SER A 476 5.46 -3.72 35.50
N GLU A 477 5.74 -4.08 36.76
CA GLU A 477 7.01 -4.69 37.11
C GLU A 477 7.04 -6.22 36.87
N TRP A 478 5.88 -6.85 36.72
CA TRP A 478 5.76 -8.31 36.56
C TRP A 478 4.75 -8.79 35.51
N LEU A 479 3.98 -7.91 34.91
CA LEU A 479 3.20 -8.17 33.68
C LEU A 479 3.83 -7.40 32.55
N SER A 480 4.39 -8.10 31.56
CA SER A 480 4.76 -7.50 30.26
C SER A 480 3.52 -6.97 29.56
N LYS A 481 3.68 -5.81 28.95
CA LYS A 481 2.63 -5.19 28.10
C LYS A 481 2.30 -6.05 26.90
#